data_7cbf2ba927194522c6bbd4d523c1e383
#
_entry.id   7cbf2ba927194522c6bbd4d523c1e383
#
_cell.length_a   1.000
_cell.length_b   1.000
_cell.length_c   1.000
_cell.angle_alpha   90.00
_cell.angle_beta   90.00
_cell.angle_gamma   90.00
#
_symmetry.space_group_name_H-M   'P 1'
#
loop_
_entity.id
_entity.type
_entity.pdbx_description
1 polymer ?
#
loop_
_entity_poly.entity_id
_entity_poly.type
_entity_poly.pdbx_seq_one_letter_code
_entity_poly.pdbx_strand_id
1 'polypeptide(L)'
;MGIHNIIFSRSINLTLAEAKNLTKLSRQEFIQLFDKKKEQVKRKIKEYQEKLKCIETYCDMTAGYFNTDYADFTIVTPRFKHIVEADIYIDEHIRLLALEPIDFAILFDGDNMSDETASSGILLYEKPIKGKILTTVNKGDRYLVKTVTADNRNYNEELFRSACEYAEKHGYGKVNNMIYLLKFHNFEDGKDLFTMDVYFKLS
;
A
#
# COMPACT_ATOMS: atom_id res chain seq x y z
N MET A 1 -26.96 32.80 26.96
CA MET A 1 -26.55 31.41 26.69
C MET A 1 -25.66 30.99 27.83
N GLY A 2 -26.05 29.99 28.65
CA GLY A 2 -25.27 29.61 29.84
C GLY A 2 -24.03 28.79 29.44
N ILE A 3 -23.00 28.78 30.31
CA ILE A 3 -21.76 28.02 30.10
C ILE A 3 -22.02 26.54 29.78
N HIS A 4 -23.01 25.92 30.42
CA HIS A 4 -23.43 24.54 30.14
C HIS A 4 -23.83 24.31 28.67
N ASN A 5 -24.54 25.23 28.05
CA ASN A 5 -24.96 25.12 26.67
C ASN A 5 -23.77 25.20 25.70
N ILE A 6 -22.74 25.97 26.05
CA ILE A 6 -21.51 26.09 25.25
C ILE A 6 -20.69 24.79 25.32
N ILE A 7 -20.53 24.25 26.53
CA ILE A 7 -19.81 22.98 26.75
C ILE A 7 -20.49 21.85 26.02
N PHE A 8 -21.82 21.72 26.19
CA PHE A 8 -22.63 20.70 25.48
C PHE A 8 -22.50 20.85 23.95
N SER A 9 -22.66 22.07 23.43
CA SER A 9 -22.56 22.32 22.00
C SER A 9 -21.20 21.93 21.42
N ARG A 10 -20.12 22.18 22.16
CA ARG A 10 -18.74 21.77 21.78
C ARG A 10 -18.55 20.26 21.83
N SER A 11 -19.08 19.57 22.83
CA SER A 11 -18.92 18.11 22.99
C SER A 11 -19.55 17.32 21.84
N ILE A 12 -20.55 17.87 21.19
CA ILE A 12 -21.23 17.26 20.04
C ILE A 12 -20.89 17.93 18.70
N ASN A 13 -19.82 18.71 18.64
CA ASN A 13 -19.35 19.41 17.44
C ASN A 13 -20.39 20.31 16.75
N LEU A 14 -21.23 21.00 17.53
CA LEU A 14 -22.06 22.08 16.98
C LEU A 14 -21.21 23.30 16.65
N THR A 15 -21.44 23.88 15.48
CA THR A 15 -20.88 25.18 15.16
C THR A 15 -21.51 26.26 16.04
N LEU A 16 -20.84 27.41 16.19
CA LEU A 16 -21.36 28.53 16.95
C LEU A 16 -22.72 29.00 16.43
N ALA A 17 -22.93 28.96 15.12
CA ALA A 17 -24.21 29.31 14.47
C ALA A 17 -25.32 28.31 14.85
N GLU A 18 -25.03 27.01 14.77
CA GLU A 18 -25.97 25.95 15.18
C GLU A 18 -26.33 26.09 16.66
N ALA A 19 -25.31 26.31 17.54
CA ALA A 19 -25.54 26.47 18.95
C ALA A 19 -26.40 27.71 19.30
N LYS A 20 -26.21 28.82 18.62
CA LYS A 20 -27.05 30.03 18.78
C LYS A 20 -28.50 29.81 18.34
N ASN A 21 -28.72 28.98 17.36
CA ASN A 21 -30.03 28.72 16.80
C ASN A 21 -30.82 27.60 17.48
N LEU A 22 -30.18 26.81 18.37
CA LEU A 22 -30.84 25.68 19.06
C LEU A 22 -32.19 26.04 19.68
N THR A 23 -32.28 27.22 20.30
CA THR A 23 -33.50 27.68 20.99
C THR A 23 -34.61 28.13 20.04
N LYS A 24 -34.30 28.26 18.77
CA LYS A 24 -35.24 28.70 17.72
C LYS A 24 -35.78 27.53 16.90
N LEU A 25 -35.21 26.33 17.04
CA LEU A 25 -35.59 25.17 16.28
C LEU A 25 -36.90 24.60 16.79
N SER A 26 -37.77 24.19 15.86
CA SER A 26 -38.86 23.28 16.16
C SER A 26 -38.33 21.92 16.64
N ARG A 27 -39.21 21.14 17.28
CA ARG A 27 -38.85 19.78 17.74
C ARG A 27 -38.30 18.90 16.59
N GLN A 28 -38.90 19.04 15.41
CA GLN A 28 -38.51 18.24 14.25
C GLN A 28 -37.17 18.65 13.70
N GLU A 29 -36.87 19.93 13.57
CA GLU A 29 -35.59 20.47 13.14
C GLU A 29 -34.48 20.12 14.14
N PHE A 30 -34.79 20.13 15.43
CA PHE A 30 -33.84 19.72 16.48
C PHE A 30 -33.44 18.25 16.29
N ILE A 31 -34.42 17.33 16.12
CA ILE A 31 -34.14 15.92 15.87
C ILE A 31 -33.27 15.75 14.61
N GLN A 32 -33.65 16.39 13.50
CA GLN A 32 -32.87 16.32 12.24
C GLN A 32 -31.43 16.81 12.39
N LEU A 33 -31.20 17.89 13.15
CA LEU A 33 -29.85 18.39 13.42
C LEU A 33 -29.01 17.34 14.16
N PHE A 34 -29.56 16.69 15.16
CA PHE A 34 -28.84 15.69 15.95
C PHE A 34 -28.62 14.39 15.15
N ASP A 35 -29.57 13.97 14.34
CA ASP A 35 -29.36 12.83 13.43
C ASP A 35 -28.25 13.12 12.43
N LYS A 36 -28.21 14.32 11.86
CA LYS A 36 -27.13 14.75 10.97
C LYS A 36 -25.76 14.72 11.71
N LYS A 37 -25.70 15.21 12.94
CA LYS A 37 -24.46 15.17 13.75
C LYS A 37 -24.02 13.75 14.07
N LYS A 38 -24.97 12.88 14.41
CA LYS A 38 -24.72 11.46 14.64
C LYS A 38 -24.07 10.79 13.41
N GLU A 39 -24.62 11.04 12.22
CA GLU A 39 -24.06 10.48 10.99
C GLU A 39 -22.67 11.09 10.65
N GLN A 40 -22.45 12.37 10.96
CA GLN A 40 -21.12 12.98 10.83
C GLN A 40 -20.08 12.33 11.75
N VAL A 41 -20.45 12.07 13.00
CA VAL A 41 -19.57 11.40 13.96
C VAL A 41 -19.28 9.96 13.52
N LYS A 42 -20.29 9.20 13.08
CA LYS A 42 -20.09 7.84 12.55
C LYS A 42 -19.11 7.79 11.38
N ARG A 43 -19.21 8.75 10.44
CA ARG A 43 -18.25 8.85 9.32
C ARG A 43 -16.83 9.08 9.81
N LYS A 44 -16.64 9.99 10.78
CA LYS A 44 -15.32 10.23 11.37
C LYS A 44 -14.76 9.01 12.10
N ILE A 45 -15.61 8.28 12.83
CA ILE A 45 -15.19 7.03 13.50
C ILE A 45 -14.68 6.04 12.45
N LYS A 46 -15.44 5.85 11.35
CA LYS A 46 -15.00 4.96 10.27
C LYS A 46 -13.68 5.40 9.64
N GLU A 47 -13.53 6.69 9.37
CA GLU A 47 -12.29 7.27 8.83
C GLU A 47 -11.09 7.03 9.79
N TYR A 48 -11.28 7.23 11.08
CA TYR A 48 -10.23 6.98 12.08
C TYR A 48 -9.92 5.50 12.23
N GLN A 49 -10.91 4.61 12.13
CA GLN A 49 -10.70 3.17 12.14
C GLN A 49 -9.87 2.70 10.92
N GLU A 50 -10.15 3.25 9.73
CA GLU A 50 -9.36 2.99 8.53
C GLU A 50 -7.91 3.49 8.70
N LYS A 51 -7.70 4.70 9.23
CA LYS A 51 -6.36 5.23 9.54
C LYS A 51 -5.61 4.38 10.58
N LEU A 52 -6.30 3.96 11.64
CA LEU A 52 -5.72 3.09 12.67
C LEU A 52 -5.25 1.78 12.06
N LYS A 53 -6.09 1.13 11.25
CA LYS A 53 -5.72 -0.10 10.55
C LYS A 53 -4.48 0.08 9.67
N CYS A 54 -4.36 1.21 8.94
CA CYS A 54 -3.16 1.50 8.15
C CYS A 54 -1.91 1.60 9.04
N ILE A 55 -2.01 2.29 10.19
CA ILE A 55 -0.90 2.43 11.14
C ILE A 55 -0.50 1.07 11.71
N GLU A 56 -1.47 0.26 12.14
CA GLU A 56 -1.24 -1.10 12.66
C GLU A 56 -0.55 -1.98 11.62
N THR A 57 -1.04 -1.97 10.36
CA THR A 57 -0.41 -2.69 9.24
C THR A 57 1.05 -2.27 9.06
N TYR A 58 1.32 -0.96 9.12
CA TYR A 58 2.68 -0.43 8.99
C TYR A 58 3.59 -0.85 10.15
N CYS A 59 3.07 -0.85 11.37
CA CYS A 59 3.79 -1.32 12.55
C CYS A 59 4.12 -2.82 12.47
N ASP A 60 3.16 -3.64 12.04
CA ASP A 60 3.35 -5.09 11.89
C ASP A 60 4.39 -5.41 10.81
N MET A 61 4.38 -4.68 9.70
CA MET A 61 5.39 -4.79 8.64
C MET A 61 6.78 -4.44 9.15
N THR A 62 6.90 -3.34 9.90
CA THR A 62 8.14 -2.89 10.51
C THR A 62 8.70 -3.94 11.48
N ALA A 63 7.84 -4.49 12.35
CA ALA A 63 8.23 -5.54 13.29
C ALA A 63 8.68 -6.82 12.55
N GLY A 64 8.02 -7.19 11.46
CA GLY A 64 8.43 -8.30 10.58
C GLY A 64 9.79 -8.07 9.96
N TYR A 65 10.07 -6.85 9.51
CA TYR A 65 11.33 -6.45 8.91
C TYR A 65 12.53 -6.69 9.85
N PHE A 66 12.46 -6.24 11.10
CA PHE A 66 13.57 -6.40 12.06
C PHE A 66 13.82 -7.85 12.49
N ASN A 67 12.89 -8.76 12.20
CA ASN A 67 12.99 -10.16 12.58
C ASN A 67 13.31 -11.12 11.41
N THR A 68 13.53 -10.60 10.19
CA THR A 68 13.78 -11.42 9.00
C THR A 68 15.26 -11.46 8.67
N ASP A 69 15.81 -12.67 8.47
CA ASP A 69 17.14 -12.87 7.90
C ASP A 69 17.06 -12.75 6.37
N TYR A 70 17.70 -11.72 5.83
CA TYR A 70 17.63 -11.36 4.40
C TYR A 70 18.74 -12.00 3.55
N ALA A 71 19.44 -13.01 4.06
CA ALA A 71 20.71 -13.44 3.50
C ALA A 71 20.63 -14.08 2.11
N ASP A 72 19.60 -14.89 1.80
CA ASP A 72 19.59 -15.73 0.61
C ASP A 72 18.31 -15.64 -0.24
N PHE A 73 18.45 -16.09 -1.50
CA PHE A 73 17.29 -16.29 -2.39
C PHE A 73 16.44 -17.46 -1.92
N THR A 74 15.11 -17.28 -1.99
CA THR A 74 14.12 -18.34 -1.71
C THR A 74 13.20 -18.52 -2.89
N ILE A 75 12.70 -19.77 -3.09
CA ILE A 75 11.69 -20.06 -4.11
C ILE A 75 10.31 -19.92 -3.49
N VAL A 76 9.46 -19.10 -4.14
CA VAL A 76 8.08 -18.91 -3.71
C VAL A 76 7.10 -18.94 -4.89
N THR A 77 5.83 -19.23 -4.58
CA THR A 77 4.70 -18.88 -5.43
C THR A 77 4.09 -17.59 -4.88
N PRO A 78 4.05 -16.50 -5.65
CA PRO A 78 3.49 -15.23 -5.19
C PRO A 78 2.04 -15.38 -4.74
N ARG A 79 1.64 -14.61 -3.74
CA ARG A 79 0.24 -14.56 -3.29
C ARG A 79 -0.65 -13.72 -4.20
N PHE A 80 -0.08 -12.68 -4.84
CA PHE A 80 -0.81 -11.87 -5.81
C PHE A 80 -1.05 -12.66 -7.11
N LYS A 81 -2.15 -12.35 -7.79
CA LYS A 81 -2.53 -12.97 -9.07
C LYS A 81 -2.25 -12.10 -10.27
N HIS A 82 -2.41 -10.80 -10.12
CA HIS A 82 -2.24 -9.84 -11.21
C HIS A 82 -1.47 -8.63 -10.72
N ILE A 83 -0.76 -8.00 -11.64
CA ILE A 83 -0.26 -6.64 -11.49
C ILE A 83 -0.89 -5.81 -12.61
N VAL A 84 -1.61 -4.77 -12.24
CA VAL A 84 -2.28 -3.83 -13.16
C VAL A 84 -1.51 -2.52 -13.17
N GLU A 85 -1.31 -1.94 -14.36
CA GLU A 85 -0.61 -0.67 -14.51
C GLU A 85 -1.23 0.41 -13.63
N ALA A 86 -0.41 1.07 -12.83
CA ALA A 86 -0.86 2.12 -11.94
C ALA A 86 -1.19 3.38 -12.75
N ASP A 87 -2.41 3.88 -12.62
CA ASP A 87 -2.87 5.07 -13.29
C ASP A 87 -3.46 6.05 -12.26
N ILE A 88 -2.80 7.18 -12.09
CA ILE A 88 -3.20 8.24 -11.15
C ILE A 88 -4.49 8.98 -11.57
N TYR A 89 -5.01 8.75 -12.77
CA TYR A 89 -6.28 9.30 -13.24
C TYR A 89 -7.48 8.37 -12.97
N ILE A 90 -7.24 7.17 -12.42
CA ILE A 90 -8.28 6.22 -12.03
C ILE A 90 -8.47 6.30 -10.50
N ASP A 91 -9.61 6.82 -10.05
CA ASP A 91 -9.93 7.00 -8.61
C ASP A 91 -9.77 5.70 -7.79
N GLU A 92 -10.10 4.54 -8.38
CA GLU A 92 -9.94 3.24 -7.74
C GLU A 92 -8.46 2.92 -7.46
N HIS A 93 -7.56 3.27 -8.41
CA HIS A 93 -6.12 3.09 -8.26
C HIS A 93 -5.55 4.00 -7.16
N ILE A 94 -5.92 5.30 -7.17
CA ILE A 94 -5.52 6.25 -6.12
C ILE A 94 -5.96 5.74 -4.74
N ARG A 95 -7.21 5.25 -4.64
CA ARG A 95 -7.75 4.73 -3.39
C ARG A 95 -6.97 3.52 -2.88
N LEU A 96 -6.64 2.58 -3.75
CA LEU A 96 -5.87 1.38 -3.37
C LEU A 96 -4.46 1.77 -2.91
N LEU A 97 -3.76 2.62 -3.66
CA LEU A 97 -2.42 3.08 -3.29
C LEU A 97 -2.40 3.89 -1.97
N ALA A 98 -3.48 4.61 -1.68
CA ALA A 98 -3.60 5.39 -0.43
C ALA A 98 -3.92 4.53 0.79
N LEU A 99 -4.65 3.43 0.62
CA LEU A 99 -5.05 2.53 1.71
C LEU A 99 -4.05 1.41 1.97
N GLU A 100 -3.41 0.92 0.90
CA GLU A 100 -2.48 -0.20 0.95
C GLU A 100 -1.22 0.13 0.11
N PRO A 101 -0.36 1.06 0.58
CA PRO A 101 0.83 1.50 -0.16
C PRO A 101 1.84 0.38 -0.42
N ILE A 102 1.72 -0.75 0.28
CA ILE A 102 2.53 -1.97 0.09
C ILE A 102 2.15 -2.77 -1.16
N ASP A 103 1.00 -2.50 -1.74
CA ASP A 103 0.55 -3.18 -2.97
C ASP A 103 1.06 -2.48 -4.24
N PHE A 104 2.07 -1.63 -4.10
CA PHE A 104 2.75 -1.00 -5.22
C PHE A 104 3.94 -1.83 -5.70
N ALA A 105 3.99 -2.07 -7.01
CA ALA A 105 5.04 -2.82 -7.66
C ALA A 105 5.74 -1.99 -8.75
N ILE A 106 7.04 -2.26 -8.94
CA ILE A 106 7.79 -1.79 -10.10
C ILE A 106 8.28 -3.02 -10.86
N LEU A 107 7.96 -3.09 -12.16
CA LEU A 107 8.33 -4.19 -13.02
C LEU A 107 9.43 -3.77 -13.99
N PHE A 108 10.45 -4.61 -14.11
CA PHE A 108 11.51 -4.48 -15.11
C PHE A 108 11.48 -5.69 -16.05
N ASP A 109 11.71 -5.43 -17.33
CA ASP A 109 11.95 -6.50 -18.30
C ASP A 109 13.40 -6.98 -18.16
N GLY A 110 13.61 -8.29 -18.12
CA GLY A 110 14.93 -8.89 -18.00
C GLY A 110 15.93 -8.50 -19.08
N ASP A 111 15.44 -8.13 -20.26
CA ASP A 111 16.28 -7.68 -21.36
C ASP A 111 16.62 -6.18 -21.30
N ASN A 112 15.90 -5.40 -20.48
CA ASN A 112 16.14 -3.97 -20.30
C ASN A 112 15.80 -3.51 -18.89
N MET A 113 16.82 -3.32 -18.06
CA MET A 113 16.72 -2.95 -16.65
C MET A 113 16.80 -1.43 -16.39
N SER A 114 16.50 -0.59 -17.39
CA SER A 114 16.52 0.86 -17.21
C SER A 114 15.24 1.36 -16.53
N ASP A 115 15.37 2.42 -15.73
CA ASP A 115 14.22 3.09 -15.10
C ASP A 115 13.24 3.66 -16.14
N GLU A 116 13.70 3.97 -17.35
CA GLU A 116 12.87 4.48 -18.46
C GLU A 116 11.89 3.42 -18.99
N THR A 117 12.21 2.14 -18.81
CA THR A 117 11.39 1.00 -19.26
C THR A 117 10.61 0.35 -18.14
N ALA A 118 10.82 0.80 -16.90
CA ALA A 118 10.10 0.28 -15.74
C ALA A 118 8.61 0.62 -15.80
N SER A 119 7.78 -0.35 -15.47
CA SER A 119 6.34 -0.16 -15.34
C SER A 119 5.92 -0.17 -13.89
N SER A 120 5.14 0.84 -13.49
CA SER A 120 4.55 0.90 -12.15
C SER A 120 3.19 0.21 -12.12
N GLY A 121 2.94 -0.59 -11.11
CA GLY A 121 1.71 -1.38 -11.02
C GLY A 121 1.15 -1.51 -9.62
N ILE A 122 -0.08 -1.99 -9.54
CA ILE A 122 -0.81 -2.31 -8.32
C ILE A 122 -1.01 -3.82 -8.25
N LEU A 123 -0.71 -4.41 -7.09
CA LEU A 123 -0.91 -5.84 -6.84
C LEU A 123 -2.39 -6.15 -6.61
N LEU A 124 -2.85 -7.23 -7.21
CA LEU A 124 -4.21 -7.72 -7.01
C LEU A 124 -4.19 -9.21 -6.64
N TYR A 125 -4.87 -9.53 -5.54
CA TYR A 125 -4.89 -10.87 -4.96
C TYR A 125 -6.01 -11.76 -5.51
N GLU A 126 -7.07 -11.17 -6.08
CA GLU A 126 -8.23 -11.90 -6.55
C GLU A 126 -8.53 -11.60 -8.03
N LYS A 127 -9.34 -10.59 -8.28
CA LYS A 127 -9.82 -10.23 -9.62
C LYS A 127 -9.12 -8.97 -10.12
N PRO A 128 -8.84 -8.90 -11.44
CA PRO A 128 -8.30 -7.68 -12.02
C PRO A 128 -9.34 -6.55 -11.89
N ILE A 129 -8.86 -5.35 -11.58
CA ILE A 129 -9.61 -4.10 -11.66
C ILE A 129 -9.48 -3.50 -13.07
N LYS A 130 -10.13 -2.37 -13.31
CA LYS A 130 -9.98 -1.62 -14.56
C LYS A 130 -8.51 -1.19 -14.73
N GLY A 131 -7.95 -1.42 -15.90
CA GLY A 131 -6.57 -1.05 -16.24
C GLY A 131 -5.88 -2.09 -17.13
N LYS A 132 -4.66 -1.76 -17.57
CA LYS A 132 -3.82 -2.68 -18.33
C LYS A 132 -3.15 -3.68 -17.39
N ILE A 133 -3.34 -4.97 -17.66
CA ILE A 133 -2.64 -6.02 -16.90
C ILE A 133 -1.19 -6.08 -17.40
N LEU A 134 -0.24 -5.83 -16.50
CA LEU A 134 1.19 -5.91 -16.78
C LEU A 134 1.71 -7.34 -16.63
N THR A 135 1.23 -8.07 -15.63
CA THR A 135 1.58 -9.48 -15.47
C THR A 135 0.48 -10.26 -14.77
N THR A 136 0.45 -11.56 -15.02
CA THR A 136 -0.44 -12.52 -14.36
C THR A 136 0.41 -13.68 -13.83
N VAL A 137 0.18 -14.06 -12.58
CA VAL A 137 0.78 -15.24 -11.98
C VAL A 137 -0.12 -16.45 -12.26
N ASN A 138 0.40 -17.42 -12.99
CA ASN A 138 -0.31 -18.65 -13.32
C ASN A 138 -0.04 -19.73 -12.27
N LYS A 139 -0.90 -20.75 -12.25
CA LYS A 139 -0.68 -21.92 -11.40
C LYS A 139 0.59 -22.65 -11.84
N GLY A 140 1.56 -22.72 -10.94
CA GLY A 140 2.85 -23.37 -11.19
C GLY A 140 3.98 -22.37 -11.53
N ASP A 141 3.70 -21.09 -11.73
CA ASP A 141 4.74 -20.09 -11.83
C ASP A 141 5.56 -20.06 -10.53
N ARG A 142 6.88 -20.09 -10.68
CA ARG A 142 7.85 -20.04 -9.57
C ARG A 142 8.67 -18.75 -9.69
N TYR A 143 8.99 -18.21 -8.55
CA TYR A 143 9.81 -17.01 -8.46
C TYR A 143 10.94 -17.23 -7.45
N LEU A 144 12.15 -16.79 -7.78
CA LEU A 144 13.14 -16.50 -6.77
C LEU A 144 12.78 -15.19 -6.10
N VAL A 145 12.91 -15.11 -4.79
CA VAL A 145 12.67 -13.88 -4.03
C VAL A 145 13.86 -13.62 -3.14
N LYS A 146 14.26 -12.37 -3.13
CA LYS A 146 15.23 -11.82 -2.18
C LYS A 146 14.71 -10.51 -1.62
N THR A 147 14.76 -10.36 -0.29
CA THR A 147 14.49 -9.08 0.35
C THR A 147 15.77 -8.26 0.34
N VAL A 148 15.68 -7.02 -0.06
CA VAL A 148 16.80 -6.08 -0.12
C VAL A 148 16.43 -4.75 0.52
N THR A 149 17.43 -4.08 1.12
CA THR A 149 17.29 -2.72 1.63
C THR A 149 18.27 -1.81 0.92
N ALA A 150 17.80 -0.68 0.44
CA ALA A 150 18.58 0.23 -0.36
C ALA A 150 18.21 1.69 -0.17
N ASP A 151 19.21 2.56 -0.34
CA ASP A 151 19.07 4.01 -0.35
C ASP A 151 18.82 4.60 -1.73
N ASN A 152 19.07 3.83 -2.79
CA ASN A 152 18.79 4.22 -4.16
C ASN A 152 18.52 2.99 -5.05
N ARG A 153 18.08 3.20 -6.30
CA ARG A 153 17.67 2.15 -7.25
C ARG A 153 18.80 1.64 -8.15
N ASN A 154 20.06 2.00 -7.89
CA ASN A 154 21.19 1.82 -8.83
C ASN A 154 21.80 0.41 -8.88
N TYR A 155 21.19 -0.62 -8.25
CA TYR A 155 21.74 -2.00 -8.26
C TYR A 155 20.83 -3.01 -8.95
N ASN A 156 19.90 -2.56 -9.78
CA ASN A 156 18.96 -3.44 -10.50
C ASN A 156 19.71 -4.50 -11.32
N GLU A 157 20.73 -4.10 -12.09
CA GLU A 157 21.51 -5.02 -12.93
C GLU A 157 22.34 -6.01 -12.12
N GLU A 158 22.97 -5.57 -11.05
CA GLU A 158 23.78 -6.43 -10.19
C GLU A 158 22.92 -7.47 -9.49
N LEU A 159 21.76 -7.06 -8.96
CA LEU A 159 20.81 -7.94 -8.31
C LEU A 159 20.23 -8.96 -9.29
N PHE A 160 19.87 -8.54 -10.50
CA PHE A 160 19.36 -9.42 -11.55
C PHE A 160 20.42 -10.44 -11.98
N ARG A 161 21.66 -10.02 -12.20
CA ARG A 161 22.78 -10.92 -12.50
C ARG A 161 23.00 -11.94 -11.38
N SER A 162 22.99 -11.50 -10.13
CA SER A 162 23.10 -12.39 -8.97
C SER A 162 21.97 -13.43 -8.91
N ALA A 163 20.74 -13.04 -9.27
CA ALA A 163 19.61 -13.97 -9.37
C ALA A 163 19.78 -14.98 -10.52
N CYS A 164 20.31 -14.56 -11.67
CA CYS A 164 20.62 -15.44 -12.80
C CYS A 164 21.66 -16.48 -12.42
N GLU A 165 22.77 -16.04 -11.82
CA GLU A 165 23.86 -16.94 -11.34
C GLU A 165 23.35 -17.94 -10.30
N TYR A 166 22.53 -17.47 -9.37
CA TYR A 166 21.91 -18.33 -8.36
C TYR A 166 20.97 -19.37 -9.00
N ALA A 167 20.11 -18.95 -9.93
CA ALA A 167 19.20 -19.84 -10.62
C ALA A 167 19.94 -20.92 -11.44
N GLU A 168 20.98 -20.54 -12.17
CA GLU A 168 21.82 -21.45 -12.94
C GLU A 168 22.52 -22.48 -12.04
N LYS A 169 23.17 -21.99 -10.97
CA LYS A 169 23.88 -22.85 -10.00
C LYS A 169 22.98 -23.92 -9.37
N HIS A 170 21.68 -23.60 -9.20
CA HIS A 170 20.72 -24.50 -8.54
C HIS A 170 19.80 -25.24 -9.52
N GLY A 171 19.96 -25.05 -10.83
CA GLY A 171 19.16 -25.72 -11.86
C GLY A 171 17.69 -25.26 -11.90
N TYR A 172 17.41 -24.01 -11.55
CA TYR A 172 16.03 -23.50 -11.46
C TYR A 172 15.49 -22.94 -12.78
N GLY A 173 16.29 -22.90 -13.85
CA GLY A 173 15.91 -22.37 -15.15
C GLY A 173 16.38 -20.92 -15.36
N LYS A 174 15.84 -20.27 -16.40
CA LYS A 174 16.20 -18.91 -16.77
C LYS A 174 15.38 -17.90 -15.95
N VAL A 175 16.01 -16.80 -15.54
CA VAL A 175 15.33 -15.63 -14.97
C VAL A 175 14.89 -14.72 -16.11
N ASN A 176 13.63 -14.29 -16.12
CA ASN A 176 13.09 -13.47 -17.20
C ASN A 176 12.83 -12.02 -16.78
N ASN A 177 12.04 -11.82 -15.72
CA ASN A 177 11.57 -10.51 -15.31
C ASN A 177 11.90 -10.28 -13.84
N MET A 178 11.96 -9.02 -13.45
CA MET A 178 12.18 -8.60 -12.08
C MET A 178 11.03 -7.71 -11.61
N ILE A 179 10.50 -8.00 -10.43
CA ILE A 179 9.38 -7.27 -9.83
C ILE A 179 9.80 -6.83 -8.42
N TYR A 180 9.84 -5.54 -8.20
CA TYR A 180 10.03 -4.95 -6.88
C TYR A 180 8.69 -4.75 -6.20
N LEU A 181 8.53 -5.28 -4.99
CA LEU A 181 7.41 -5.00 -4.11
C LEU A 181 7.90 -4.20 -2.92
N LEU A 182 7.45 -2.97 -2.81
CA LEU A 182 7.78 -2.14 -1.66
C LEU A 182 7.15 -2.75 -0.40
N LYS A 183 7.98 -3.08 0.58
CA LYS A 183 7.54 -3.58 1.88
C LYS A 183 7.54 -2.50 2.93
N PHE A 184 8.59 -1.73 2.94
CA PHE A 184 8.81 -0.79 4.00
C PHE A 184 9.70 0.35 3.53
N HIS A 185 9.38 1.56 3.99
CA HIS A 185 10.16 2.75 3.75
C HIS A 185 10.51 3.35 5.11
N ASN A 186 11.78 3.53 5.40
CA ASN A 186 12.25 4.13 6.63
C ASN A 186 13.30 5.20 6.37
N PHE A 187 13.61 5.95 7.42
CA PHE A 187 14.67 6.93 7.45
C PHE A 187 15.67 6.52 8.53
N GLU A 188 16.88 6.19 8.12
CA GLU A 188 17.94 5.81 9.03
C GLU A 188 19.19 6.66 8.74
N ASP A 189 19.76 7.29 9.76
CA ASP A 189 20.91 8.17 9.65
C ASP A 189 20.79 9.27 8.57
N GLY A 190 19.57 9.80 8.38
CA GLY A 190 19.28 10.83 7.38
C GLY A 190 19.20 10.31 5.94
N LYS A 191 19.22 9.01 5.73
CA LYS A 191 19.02 8.34 4.45
C LYS A 191 17.61 7.82 4.32
N ASP A 192 17.16 7.85 3.09
CA ASP A 192 15.85 7.33 2.65
C ASP A 192 16.04 5.86 2.23
N LEU A 193 15.59 4.93 3.07
CA LEU A 193 15.82 3.50 2.85
C LEU A 193 14.52 2.80 2.45
N PHE A 194 14.60 2.02 1.39
CA PHE A 194 13.49 1.20 0.90
C PHE A 194 13.82 -0.28 1.11
N THR A 195 12.97 -0.98 1.85
CA THR A 195 13.02 -2.43 1.92
C THR A 195 11.99 -3.01 0.98
N MET A 196 12.45 -3.89 0.11
CA MET A 196 11.65 -4.44 -0.98
C MET A 196 11.85 -5.94 -1.05
N ASP A 197 10.76 -6.68 -1.33
CA ASP A 197 10.88 -8.03 -1.85
C ASP A 197 11.06 -7.94 -3.36
N VAL A 198 12.12 -8.53 -3.87
CA VAL A 198 12.39 -8.58 -5.30
C VAL A 198 12.12 -9.99 -5.81
N TYR A 199 11.14 -10.09 -6.71
CA TYR A 199 10.71 -11.33 -7.33
C TYR A 199 11.32 -11.48 -8.70
N PHE A 200 11.93 -12.62 -8.98
CA PHE A 200 12.52 -12.98 -10.27
C PHE A 200 11.76 -14.16 -10.84
N LYS A 201 11.07 -13.96 -11.96
CA LYS A 201 10.28 -15.03 -12.59
C LYS A 201 11.19 -16.07 -13.21
N LEU A 202 10.98 -17.35 -12.86
CA LEU A 202 11.66 -18.52 -13.42
C LEU A 202 10.87 -19.07 -14.61
N SER A 203 11.57 -19.47 -15.67
CA SER A 203 11.00 -20.13 -16.84
C SER A 203 11.16 -21.64 -16.76
#